data_cfc3af334bd30bb20488554f6d7bf166
#
_entry.id   cfc3af334bd30bb20488554f6d7bf166
#
_cell.length_a   1.000
_cell.length_b   1.000
_cell.length_c   1.000
_cell.angle_alpha   90.00
_cell.angle_beta   90.00
_cell.angle_gamma   90.00
#
_symmetry.space_group_name_H-M   'P 1'
#
loop_
_entity.id
_entity.type
_entity.pdbx_description
1 polymer ?
#
loop_
_entity_poly.entity_id
_entity_poly.type
_entity_poly.pdbx_seq_one_letter_code
_entity_poly.pdbx_strand_id
1 'polypeptide(L)'
;MGFGLIEIKNKKMNLLELNELKLTKISDHYLRLKLIFERTIDLIDKYSPDEIAIEAPFFGKNVQSMLKLGRAQGVAMSAGLSRQIPVTEYSPKKIKMAITGNGNASKEQV
;
A
#
# COMPACT_ATOMS: atom_id res chain seq x y z
N MET A 1 8.26 1.10 3.62
CA MET A 1 6.90 0.93 3.05
C MET A 1 6.71 1.85 1.87
N GLY A 2 6.19 1.32 0.79
CA GLY A 2 5.99 2.09 -0.44
C GLY A 2 4.52 2.46 -0.65
N PHE A 3 4.31 3.65 -1.16
CA PHE A 3 2.99 4.17 -1.54
C PHE A 3 3.00 4.56 -3.00
N GLY A 4 1.98 4.18 -3.74
CA GLY A 4 1.79 4.60 -5.11
C GLY A 4 0.41 5.19 -5.29
N LEU A 5 0.32 6.27 -6.05
CA LEU A 5 -0.95 6.89 -6.42
C LEU A 5 -1.07 6.91 -7.92
N ILE A 6 -2.16 6.36 -8.41
CA ILE A 6 -2.44 6.32 -9.84
C ILE A 6 -3.80 6.93 -10.11
N GLU A 7 -3.94 7.51 -11.30
CA GLU A 7 -5.20 8.01 -11.83
C GLU A 7 -5.53 7.27 -13.10
N ILE A 8 -6.78 6.81 -13.22
CA ILE A 8 -7.27 6.14 -14.42
C ILE A 8 -8.28 7.06 -15.09
N LYS A 9 -7.92 7.59 -16.27
CA LYS A 9 -8.77 8.40 -17.11
C LYS A 9 -8.81 7.85 -18.53
N ASN A 10 -10.00 7.67 -19.10
CA ASN A 10 -10.16 7.21 -20.47
C ASN A 10 -9.38 5.93 -20.77
N LYS A 11 -9.39 5.00 -19.82
CA LYS A 11 -8.67 3.72 -19.86
C LYS A 11 -7.15 3.87 -19.85
N LYS A 12 -6.62 5.06 -19.56
CA LYS A 12 -5.19 5.30 -19.39
C LYS A 12 -4.85 5.42 -17.92
N MET A 13 -3.73 4.82 -17.53
CA MET A 13 -3.21 4.85 -16.17
C MET A 13 -2.07 5.86 -16.08
N ASN A 14 -2.21 6.83 -15.18
CA ASN A 14 -1.18 7.83 -14.93
C ASN A 14 -0.68 7.70 -13.50
N LEU A 15 0.63 7.64 -13.33
CA LEU A 15 1.25 7.66 -12.01
C LEU A 15 1.29 9.09 -11.49
N LEU A 16 0.58 9.38 -10.40
CA LEU A 16 0.56 10.71 -9.78
C LEU A 16 1.69 10.89 -8.79
N GLU A 17 1.98 9.86 -7.99
CA GLU A 17 3.02 9.92 -6.99
C GLU A 17 3.53 8.53 -6.66
N LEU A 18 4.84 8.41 -6.47
CA LEU A 18 5.49 7.24 -5.91
C LEU A 18 6.27 7.71 -4.70
N ASN A 19 5.92 7.20 -3.53
CA ASN A 19 6.46 7.64 -2.25
C ASN A 19 6.94 6.44 -1.44
N GLU A 20 8.08 6.58 -0.80
CA GLU A 20 8.61 5.55 0.08
C GLU A 20 8.85 6.13 1.47
N LEU A 21 8.28 5.49 2.47
CA LEU A 21 8.52 5.83 3.86
C LEU A 21 9.63 4.93 4.40
N LYS A 22 10.79 5.50 4.63
CA LYS A 22 11.95 4.76 5.14
C LYS A 22 11.86 4.62 6.65
N LEU A 23 11.72 3.40 7.11
CA LEU A 23 11.55 3.08 8.53
C LEU A 23 12.77 2.38 9.14
N THR A 24 13.80 2.11 8.36
CA THR A 24 14.96 1.31 8.78
C THR A 24 15.75 1.93 9.94
N LYS A 25 15.75 3.25 10.06
CA LYS A 25 16.45 3.97 11.13
C LYS A 25 15.62 4.16 12.39
N ILE A 26 14.36 3.70 12.38
CA ILE A 26 13.44 3.86 13.50
C ILE A 26 13.31 2.52 14.20
N SER A 27 13.82 2.43 15.44
CA SER A 27 13.79 1.19 16.19
C SER A 27 12.47 0.95 16.92
N ASP A 28 11.75 2.01 17.27
CA ASP A 28 10.47 1.90 17.97
C ASP A 28 9.37 1.47 17.00
N HIS A 29 8.85 0.25 17.22
CA HIS A 29 7.81 -0.32 16.36
C HIS A 29 6.52 0.52 16.39
N TYR A 30 6.13 1.03 17.55
CA TYR A 30 4.91 1.83 17.67
C TYR A 30 5.04 3.18 16.96
N LEU A 31 6.22 3.78 17.02
CA LEU A 31 6.49 5.01 16.28
C LEU A 31 6.42 4.77 14.77
N ARG A 32 6.89 3.62 14.30
CA ARG A 32 6.76 3.24 12.89
C ARG A 32 5.29 3.19 12.47
N LEU A 33 4.42 2.61 13.29
CA LEU A 33 2.99 2.53 13.00
C LEU A 33 2.37 3.92 12.94
N LYS A 34 2.74 4.81 13.86
CA LYS A 34 2.28 6.20 13.86
C LYS A 34 2.65 6.91 12.56
N LEU A 35 3.89 6.76 12.12
CA LEU A 35 4.37 7.39 10.89
C LEU A 35 3.67 6.85 9.65
N ILE A 36 3.36 5.56 9.61
CA ILE A 36 2.60 4.95 8.52
C ILE A 36 1.19 5.55 8.47
N PHE A 37 0.54 5.68 9.62
CA PHE A 37 -0.79 6.29 9.71
C PHE A 37 -0.77 7.73 9.20
N GLU A 38 0.14 8.54 9.71
CA GLU A 38 0.26 9.94 9.34
C GLU A 38 0.53 10.11 7.84
N ARG A 39 1.44 9.32 7.28
CA ARG A 39 1.75 9.39 5.84
C ARG A 39 0.54 9.00 5.00
N THR A 40 -0.20 7.97 5.42
CA THR A 40 -1.40 7.54 4.71
C THR A 40 -2.46 8.63 4.72
N ILE A 41 -2.70 9.25 5.88
CA ILE A 41 -3.65 10.36 5.99
C ILE A 41 -3.24 11.54 5.11
N ASP A 42 -1.95 11.90 5.12
CA ASP A 42 -1.44 13.02 4.32
C ASP A 42 -1.69 12.79 2.82
N LEU A 43 -1.43 11.57 2.35
CA LEU A 43 -1.64 11.23 0.94
C LEU A 43 -3.12 11.23 0.59
N ILE A 44 -3.97 10.71 1.48
CA ILE A 44 -5.42 10.72 1.27
C ILE A 44 -5.95 12.15 1.21
N ASP A 45 -5.55 13.00 2.14
CA ASP A 45 -6.01 14.39 2.18
C ASP A 45 -5.51 15.21 0.98
N LYS A 46 -4.32 14.88 0.49
CA LYS A 46 -3.74 15.57 -0.68
C LYS A 46 -4.41 15.17 -2.00
N TYR A 47 -4.70 13.89 -2.19
CA TYR A 47 -5.15 13.36 -3.48
C TYR A 47 -6.61 12.92 -3.51
N SER A 48 -7.27 12.78 -2.37
CA SER A 48 -8.66 12.31 -2.27
C SER A 48 -8.93 11.06 -3.15
N PRO A 49 -8.19 9.98 -2.93
CA PRO A 49 -8.36 8.78 -3.76
C PRO A 49 -9.74 8.16 -3.58
N ASP A 50 -10.24 7.48 -4.60
CA ASP A 50 -11.53 6.81 -4.56
C ASP A 50 -11.45 5.44 -3.91
N GLU A 51 -10.29 4.80 -3.93
CA GLU A 51 -10.11 3.45 -3.43
C GLU A 51 -8.64 3.25 -3.00
N ILE A 52 -8.46 2.40 -2.01
CA ILE A 52 -7.14 1.96 -1.57
C ILE A 52 -7.01 0.48 -1.89
N ALA A 53 -5.96 0.13 -2.62
CA ALA A 53 -5.60 -1.24 -2.92
C ALA A 53 -4.40 -1.64 -2.07
N ILE A 54 -4.51 -2.75 -1.38
CA ILE A 54 -3.44 -3.28 -0.54
C ILE A 54 -3.11 -4.70 -1.02
N GLU A 55 -1.82 -4.98 -1.16
CA GLU A 55 -1.36 -6.32 -1.48
C GLU A 55 -1.56 -7.22 -0.28
N ALA A 56 -2.29 -8.33 -0.47
CA ALA A 56 -2.49 -9.31 0.59
C ALA A 56 -1.15 -9.85 1.09
N PRO A 57 -0.98 -10.04 2.43
CA PRO A 57 0.28 -10.53 2.97
C PRO A 57 0.65 -11.89 2.39
N PHE A 58 1.91 -12.03 2.04
CA PHE A 58 2.43 -13.30 1.58
C PHE A 58 2.75 -14.20 2.78
N PHE A 59 2.33 -15.46 2.72
CA PHE A 59 2.59 -16.41 3.78
C PHE A 59 4.07 -16.85 3.74
N GLY A 60 4.90 -16.18 4.52
CA GLY A 60 6.34 -16.42 4.55
C GLY A 60 6.79 -17.28 5.72
N LYS A 61 8.09 -17.64 5.70
CA LYS A 61 8.70 -18.47 6.76
C LYS A 61 8.91 -17.73 8.07
N ASN A 62 9.01 -16.40 8.03
CA ASN A 62 9.26 -15.60 9.22
C ASN A 62 7.95 -15.02 9.76
N VAL A 63 7.45 -15.64 10.85
CA VAL A 63 6.19 -15.26 11.47
C VAL A 63 6.23 -13.83 12.01
N GLN A 64 7.35 -13.41 12.61
CA GLN A 64 7.46 -12.06 13.17
C GLN A 64 7.38 -10.98 12.10
N SER A 65 8.03 -11.20 10.95
CA SER A 65 7.94 -10.28 9.82
C SER A 65 6.52 -10.18 9.28
N MET A 66 5.80 -11.31 9.24
CA MET A 66 4.40 -11.32 8.82
C MET A 66 3.50 -10.55 9.77
N LEU A 67 3.71 -10.71 11.09
CA LEU A 67 2.96 -9.98 12.09
C LEU A 67 3.19 -8.47 11.99
N LYS A 68 4.44 -8.06 11.81
CA LYS A 68 4.79 -6.64 11.64
C LYS A 68 4.16 -6.05 10.40
N LEU A 69 4.20 -6.79 9.28
CA LEU A 69 3.57 -6.36 8.04
C LEU A 69 2.06 -6.24 8.20
N GLY A 70 1.43 -7.21 8.85
CA GLY A 70 -0.01 -7.19 9.12
C GLY A 70 -0.42 -5.99 9.95
N ARG A 71 0.36 -5.63 10.97
CA ARG A 71 0.10 -4.44 11.78
C ARG A 71 0.22 -3.17 10.94
N ALA A 72 1.26 -3.06 10.14
CA ALA A 72 1.48 -1.90 9.27
C ALA A 72 0.35 -1.73 8.26
N GLN A 73 -0.08 -2.81 7.63
CA GLN A 73 -1.19 -2.79 6.68
C GLN A 73 -2.51 -2.44 7.37
N GLY A 74 -2.74 -3.00 8.57
CA GLY A 74 -3.92 -2.68 9.37
C GLY A 74 -4.02 -1.19 9.70
N VAL A 75 -2.90 -0.57 10.02
CA VAL A 75 -2.83 0.87 10.28
C VAL A 75 -3.19 1.67 9.02
N ALA A 76 -2.62 1.31 7.86
CA ALA A 76 -2.94 1.97 6.60
C ALA A 76 -4.40 1.79 6.22
N MET A 77 -4.95 0.60 6.41
CA MET A 77 -6.38 0.32 6.18
C MET A 77 -7.26 1.20 7.06
N SER A 78 -6.93 1.28 8.35
CA SER A 78 -7.68 2.08 9.31
C SER A 78 -7.66 3.56 8.95
N ALA A 79 -6.53 4.07 8.49
CA ALA A 79 -6.42 5.44 8.03
C ALA A 79 -7.36 5.70 6.85
N GLY A 80 -7.38 4.80 5.88
CA GLY A 80 -8.29 4.91 4.73
C GLY A 80 -9.74 4.85 5.14
N LEU A 81 -10.10 3.89 5.98
CA LEU A 81 -11.47 3.73 6.46
C LEU A 81 -11.93 4.92 7.30
N SER A 82 -11.04 5.55 8.05
CA SER A 82 -11.37 6.75 8.83
C SER A 82 -11.76 7.94 7.95
N ARG A 83 -11.29 7.95 6.70
CA ARG A 83 -11.64 8.93 5.68
C ARG A 83 -12.74 8.41 4.75
N GLN A 84 -13.35 7.26 5.08
CA GLN A 84 -14.45 6.63 4.33
C GLN A 84 -14.05 6.22 2.91
N ILE A 85 -12.80 5.85 2.74
CA ILE A 85 -12.30 5.35 1.47
C ILE A 85 -12.34 3.82 1.53
N PRO A 86 -12.96 3.15 0.55
CA PRO A 86 -13.01 1.70 0.53
C PRO A 86 -11.62 1.10 0.32
N VAL A 87 -11.37 0.00 1.02
CA VAL A 87 -10.10 -0.72 0.98
C VAL A 87 -10.35 -2.11 0.41
N THR A 88 -9.55 -2.51 -0.56
CA THR A 88 -9.61 -3.85 -1.15
C THR A 88 -8.23 -4.49 -1.10
N GLU A 89 -8.18 -5.75 -0.68
CA GLU A 89 -6.96 -6.54 -0.71
C GLU A 89 -6.88 -7.33 -2.02
N TYR A 90 -5.71 -7.34 -2.61
CA TYR A 90 -5.42 -8.08 -3.83
C TYR A 90 -4.25 -9.01 -3.62
N SER A 91 -4.31 -10.20 -4.20
CA SER A 91 -3.13 -11.08 -4.22
C SER A 91 -2.04 -10.45 -5.09
N PRO A 92 -0.75 -10.76 -4.84
CA PRO A 92 0.34 -10.25 -5.68
C PRO A 92 0.12 -10.56 -7.16
N LYS A 93 -0.41 -11.73 -7.47
CA LYS A 93 -0.70 -12.13 -8.84
C LYS A 93 -1.79 -11.26 -9.47
N LYS A 94 -2.85 -10.94 -8.72
CA LYS A 94 -3.92 -10.06 -9.23
C LYS A 94 -3.42 -8.65 -9.49
N ILE A 95 -2.56 -8.12 -8.62
CA ILE A 95 -1.97 -6.80 -8.79
C ILE A 95 -1.11 -6.77 -10.04
N LYS A 96 -0.26 -7.76 -10.24
CA LYS A 96 0.59 -7.87 -11.43
C LYS A 96 -0.27 -7.97 -12.70
N MET A 97 -1.32 -8.76 -12.66
CA MET A 97 -2.23 -8.93 -13.80
C MET A 97 -2.92 -7.61 -14.14
N ALA A 98 -3.39 -6.87 -13.15
CA ALA A 98 -4.10 -5.61 -13.35
C ALA A 98 -3.19 -4.52 -13.96
N ILE A 99 -1.91 -4.48 -13.56
CA ILE A 99 -0.98 -3.44 -13.98
C ILE A 99 -0.29 -3.79 -15.30
N THR A 100 0.15 -5.03 -15.47
CA THR A 100 0.98 -5.46 -16.60
C THR A 100 0.27 -6.36 -17.60
N GLY A 101 -0.90 -6.88 -17.23
CA GLY A 101 -1.57 -7.93 -18.01
C GLY A 101 -0.91 -9.30 -17.88
N ASN A 102 0.05 -9.45 -16.98
CA ASN A 102 0.80 -10.69 -16.77
C ASN A 102 0.97 -10.99 -15.28
N GLY A 103 0.31 -12.03 -14.78
CA GLY A 103 0.38 -12.44 -13.39
C GLY A 103 1.76 -12.93 -12.91
N ASN A 104 2.67 -13.18 -13.85
CA ASN A 104 4.03 -13.62 -13.56
C ASN A 104 5.07 -12.51 -13.80
N ALA A 105 4.62 -11.27 -13.94
CA ALA A 105 5.49 -10.12 -14.12
C ALA A 105 6.46 -9.96 -12.95
N SER A 106 7.68 -9.51 -13.21
CA SER A 106 8.67 -9.23 -12.18
C SER A 106 8.30 -7.97 -11.41
N LYS A 107 8.96 -7.74 -10.26
CA LYS A 107 8.73 -6.52 -9.48
C LYS A 107 9.03 -5.25 -10.27
N GLU A 108 10.00 -5.31 -11.16
CA GLU A 108 10.38 -4.18 -12.02
C GLU A 108 9.30 -3.84 -13.03
N GLN A 109 8.47 -4.83 -13.41
CA GLN A 109 7.35 -4.62 -14.34
C GLN A 109 6.11 -4.06 -13.64
N VAL A 110 5.99 -4.29 -12.34
CA VAL A 110 4.93 -3.77 -11.51
C VAL A 110 5.28 -2.40 -10.97
#